data_491cc60ab00c8912c09592e20ea45bbd
#
_entry.id   491cc60ab00c8912c09592e20ea45bbd
#
_cell.length_a   1.000
_cell.length_b   1.000
_cell.length_c   1.000
_cell.angle_alpha   90.00
_cell.angle_beta   90.00
_cell.angle_gamma   90.00
#
_symmetry.space_group_name_H-M   'P 1'
#
loop_
_entity.id
_entity.type
_entity.pdbx_description
1 polymer ?
#
loop_
_entity_poly.entity_id
_entity_poly.type
_entity_poly.pdbx_seq_one_letter_code
_entity_poly.pdbx_strand_id
1 'polypeptide(L)'
;MYLDAGTNNETYVRDPLYVGLRQHRPPTEELYAFVDEFVDAVQEVFPNCCIHFEDWTGSDAIALLARYRNKVSCYNDDIQGTGGVTLAGLINGLKITGGQLREQRVLFLGAGSAAIGLANLIVSAMGQEGLAPDVARQQIRMFDTKGVCGEFRFRRELGSEISRYNAVAKYTTQV
;
A
#
# COMPACT_ATOMS: atom_id res chain seq x y z
N MET A 1 5.83 9.74 20.18
CA MET A 1 7.06 8.92 20.12
C MET A 1 7.26 8.53 18.67
N TYR A 2 8.48 8.59 18.16
CA TYR A 2 8.84 8.20 16.80
C TYR A 2 9.89 7.10 16.85
N LEU A 3 9.74 6.12 15.95
CA LEU A 3 10.73 5.09 15.70
C LEU A 3 11.40 5.39 14.37
N ASP A 4 12.70 5.57 14.34
CA ASP A 4 13.49 5.76 13.11
C ASP A 4 14.29 4.49 12.84
N ALA A 5 13.97 3.82 11.75
CA ALA A 5 14.62 2.57 11.34
C ALA A 5 15.78 2.78 10.33
N GLY A 6 16.27 4.00 10.20
CA GLY A 6 17.30 4.34 9.22
C GLY A 6 16.77 4.50 7.80
N THR A 7 17.67 4.75 6.86
CA THR A 7 17.34 5.00 5.45
C THR A 7 18.30 4.31 4.49
N ASN A 8 17.79 3.75 3.39
CA ASN A 8 18.62 3.22 2.31
C ASN A 8 18.88 4.27 1.21
N ASN A 9 18.51 5.53 1.43
CA ASN A 9 18.80 6.61 0.53
C ASN A 9 20.21 7.16 0.79
N GLU A 10 21.14 6.87 -0.10
CA GLU A 10 22.55 7.29 -0.03
C GLU A 10 22.72 8.80 0.10
N THR A 11 21.82 9.58 -0.48
CA THR A 11 21.86 11.05 -0.36
C THR A 11 21.63 11.47 1.10
N TYR A 12 20.63 10.88 1.76
CA TYR A 12 20.29 11.19 3.14
C TYR A 12 21.36 10.67 4.12
N VAL A 13 21.89 9.47 3.87
CA VAL A 13 22.98 8.92 4.72
C VAL A 13 24.18 9.85 4.74
N ARG A 14 24.49 10.52 3.64
CA ARG A 14 25.64 11.41 3.48
C ARG A 14 25.37 12.88 3.80
N ASP A 15 24.12 13.27 3.92
CA ASP A 15 23.74 14.65 4.19
C ASP A 15 23.88 14.98 5.68
N PRO A 16 24.80 15.90 6.06
CA PRO A 16 24.97 16.30 7.46
C PRO A 16 23.76 17.03 8.05
N LEU A 17 22.85 17.53 7.21
CA LEU A 17 21.63 18.22 7.62
C LEU A 17 20.41 17.29 7.69
N TYR A 18 20.54 16.02 7.28
CA TYR A 18 19.45 15.07 7.43
C TYR A 18 19.14 14.82 8.90
N VAL A 19 17.90 15.08 9.30
CA VAL A 19 17.45 15.01 10.71
C VAL A 19 17.16 13.60 11.20
N GLY A 20 17.00 12.62 10.28
CA GLY A 20 16.80 11.22 10.61
C GLY A 20 18.12 10.49 10.91
N LEU A 21 18.02 9.21 11.23
CA LEU A 21 19.15 8.34 11.52
C LEU A 21 19.95 8.06 10.24
N ARG A 22 21.18 8.58 10.18
CA ARG A 22 22.09 8.47 9.02
C ARG A 22 22.80 7.13 8.96
N GLN A 23 22.03 6.07 8.89
CA GLN A 23 22.51 4.70 8.70
C GLN A 23 21.54 3.90 7.84
N HIS A 24 22.04 2.85 7.21
CA HIS A 24 21.19 1.92 6.46
C HIS A 24 20.23 1.18 7.37
N ARG A 25 19.06 0.84 6.81
CA ARG A 25 18.13 -0.03 7.51
C ARG A 25 18.75 -1.39 7.78
N PRO A 26 18.52 -1.98 8.96
CA PRO A 26 19.02 -3.30 9.29
C PRO A 26 18.36 -4.38 8.38
N PRO A 27 18.89 -5.62 8.36
CA PRO A 27 18.24 -6.74 7.71
C PRO A 27 16.79 -6.93 8.15
N THR A 28 15.93 -7.43 7.28
CA THR A 28 14.47 -7.52 7.50
C THR A 28 14.11 -8.23 8.82
N GLU A 29 14.82 -9.30 9.16
CA GLU A 29 14.56 -10.05 10.41
C GLU A 29 14.83 -9.22 11.66
N GLU A 30 15.95 -8.52 11.69
CA GLU A 30 16.32 -7.62 12.78
C GLU A 30 15.36 -6.43 12.85
N LEU A 31 15.02 -5.85 11.70
CA LEU A 31 14.06 -4.77 11.59
C LEU A 31 12.69 -5.16 12.16
N TYR A 32 12.20 -6.34 11.81
CA TYR A 32 10.88 -6.80 12.28
C TYR A 32 10.90 -7.16 13.77
N ALA A 33 11.99 -7.72 14.29
CA ALA A 33 12.15 -7.95 15.72
C ALA A 33 12.14 -6.63 16.51
N PHE A 34 12.79 -5.59 15.99
CA PHE A 34 12.76 -4.27 16.60
C PHE A 34 11.37 -3.62 16.57
N VAL A 35 10.62 -3.80 15.47
CA VAL A 35 9.22 -3.33 15.40
C VAL A 35 8.32 -4.12 16.35
N ASP A 36 8.52 -5.44 16.51
CA ASP A 36 7.78 -6.24 17.49
C ASP A 36 7.99 -5.70 18.90
N GLU A 37 9.24 -5.50 19.31
CA GLU A 37 9.57 -4.93 20.61
C GLU A 37 8.93 -3.56 20.84
N PHE A 38 8.99 -2.69 19.83
CA PHE A 38 8.35 -1.37 19.90
C PHE A 38 6.83 -1.47 20.06
N VAL A 39 6.17 -2.32 19.28
CA VAL A 39 4.70 -2.50 19.35
C VAL A 39 4.30 -3.04 20.70
N ASP A 40 5.00 -4.05 21.23
CA ASP A 40 4.73 -4.63 22.53
C ASP A 40 4.91 -3.60 23.65
N ALA A 41 5.99 -2.84 23.64
CA ALA A 41 6.24 -1.78 24.60
C ALA A 41 5.19 -0.66 24.56
N VAL A 42 4.76 -0.26 23.34
CA VAL A 42 3.69 0.75 23.18
C VAL A 42 2.37 0.21 23.75
N GLN A 43 2.02 -1.04 23.48
CA GLN A 43 0.77 -1.61 24.01
C GLN A 43 0.80 -1.82 25.52
N GLU A 44 1.97 -2.11 26.11
CA GLU A 44 2.13 -2.19 27.56
C GLU A 44 1.92 -0.83 28.25
N VAL A 45 2.55 0.22 27.73
CA VAL A 45 2.54 1.56 28.34
C VAL A 45 1.31 2.38 27.93
N PHE A 46 0.84 2.22 26.69
CA PHE A 46 -0.26 2.98 26.09
C PHE A 46 -1.27 2.06 25.40
N PRO A 47 -2.02 1.23 26.10
CA PRO A 47 -2.88 0.18 25.52
C PRO A 47 -3.97 0.69 24.57
N ASN A 48 -4.34 1.97 24.66
CA ASN A 48 -5.34 2.61 23.78
C ASN A 48 -4.72 3.46 22.68
N CYS A 49 -3.40 3.40 22.50
CA CYS A 49 -2.70 4.15 21.45
C CYS A 49 -2.92 3.52 20.09
N CYS A 50 -3.12 4.35 19.08
CA CYS A 50 -3.06 3.93 17.69
C CYS A 50 -1.62 4.05 17.17
N ILE A 51 -1.09 2.98 16.62
CA ILE A 51 0.26 2.95 16.03
C ILE A 51 0.15 3.32 14.55
N HIS A 52 0.88 4.34 14.15
CA HIS A 52 0.95 4.87 12.80
C HIS A 52 2.24 4.38 12.11
N PHE A 53 2.11 3.62 11.03
CA PHE A 53 3.21 3.22 10.17
C PHE A 53 3.31 4.17 8.98
N GLU A 54 4.51 4.74 8.75
CA GLU A 54 4.80 5.74 7.73
C GLU A 54 6.19 5.50 7.12
N ASP A 55 6.36 5.83 5.84
CA ASP A 55 7.65 5.82 5.11
C ASP A 55 8.41 4.47 5.09
N TRP A 56 7.69 3.37 5.15
CA TRP A 56 8.26 2.04 4.97
C TRP A 56 8.49 1.72 3.49
N THR A 57 9.42 0.80 3.19
CA THR A 57 9.49 0.26 1.82
C THR A 57 8.18 -0.44 1.48
N GLY A 58 7.80 -0.47 0.20
CA GLY A 58 6.49 -1.03 -0.19
C GLY A 58 6.27 -2.48 0.29
N SER A 59 7.31 -3.31 0.30
CA SER A 59 7.27 -4.69 0.82
C SER A 59 7.08 -4.73 2.34
N ASP A 60 7.83 -3.90 3.07
CA ASP A 60 7.75 -3.84 4.53
C ASP A 60 6.43 -3.23 4.99
N ALA A 61 5.94 -2.19 4.30
CA ALA A 61 4.64 -1.58 4.57
C ALA A 61 3.51 -2.62 4.53
N ILE A 62 3.47 -3.44 3.48
CA ILE A 62 2.45 -4.49 3.31
C ILE A 62 2.61 -5.58 4.37
N ALA A 63 3.84 -6.04 4.62
CA ALA A 63 4.12 -7.11 5.57
C ALA A 63 3.80 -6.70 7.02
N LEU A 64 4.23 -5.50 7.43
CA LEU A 64 3.97 -4.97 8.76
C LEU A 64 2.48 -4.70 8.98
N LEU A 65 1.77 -4.11 8.01
CA LEU A 65 0.33 -3.95 8.12
C LEU A 65 -0.39 -5.29 8.25
N ALA A 66 -0.02 -6.30 7.46
CA ALA A 66 -0.60 -7.65 7.58
C ALA A 66 -0.31 -8.29 8.95
N ARG A 67 0.88 -8.03 9.53
CA ARG A 67 1.32 -8.58 10.82
C ARG A 67 0.52 -8.03 12.00
N TYR A 68 0.15 -6.73 11.97
CA TYR A 68 -0.40 -6.03 13.13
C TYR A 68 -1.86 -5.63 13.03
N ARG A 69 -2.43 -5.45 11.83
CA ARG A 69 -3.79 -4.91 11.64
C ARG A 69 -4.92 -5.61 12.41
N ASN A 70 -4.72 -6.88 12.79
CA ASN A 70 -5.69 -7.66 13.57
C ASN A 70 -5.23 -7.92 15.00
N LYS A 71 -4.11 -7.32 15.44
CA LYS A 71 -3.55 -7.51 16.78
C LYS A 71 -3.65 -6.26 17.63
N VAL A 72 -3.37 -5.11 17.05
CA VAL A 72 -3.34 -3.82 17.73
C VAL A 72 -4.06 -2.76 16.92
N SER A 73 -4.45 -1.66 17.56
CA SER A 73 -4.94 -0.47 16.84
C SER A 73 -3.80 0.15 16.06
N CYS A 74 -3.80 -0.04 14.75
CA CYS A 74 -2.77 0.52 13.88
C CYS A 74 -3.28 0.81 12.48
N TYR A 75 -2.57 1.64 11.73
CA TYR A 75 -2.75 1.83 10.30
C TYR A 75 -1.42 2.15 9.62
N ASN A 76 -1.36 1.90 8.33
CA ASN A 76 -0.26 2.32 7.47
C ASN A 76 -0.75 3.44 6.55
N ASP A 77 -0.12 4.62 6.65
CA ASP A 77 -0.58 5.80 5.94
C ASP A 77 -0.29 5.73 4.44
N ASP A 78 0.87 5.18 4.05
CA ASP A 78 1.21 4.98 2.63
C ASP A 78 0.20 4.07 1.90
N ILE A 79 -0.41 3.12 2.60
CA ILE A 79 -1.38 2.17 2.04
C ILE A 79 -2.81 2.68 2.25
N GLN A 80 -3.20 2.95 3.50
CA GLN A 80 -4.58 3.19 3.90
C GLN A 80 -4.93 4.68 3.88
N GLY A 81 -4.06 5.57 4.37
CA GLY A 81 -4.27 7.01 4.35
C GLY A 81 -4.28 7.58 2.94
N THR A 82 -3.25 7.27 2.15
CA THR A 82 -3.16 7.64 0.72
C THR A 82 -4.33 7.06 -0.07
N GLY A 83 -4.73 5.81 0.21
CA GLY A 83 -5.91 5.20 -0.40
C GLY A 83 -7.19 5.97 -0.06
N GLY A 84 -7.39 6.33 1.22
CA GLY A 84 -8.56 7.03 1.71
C GLY A 84 -8.73 8.42 1.11
N VAL A 85 -7.68 9.24 1.14
CA VAL A 85 -7.74 10.62 0.61
C VAL A 85 -7.95 10.62 -0.91
N THR A 86 -7.32 9.69 -1.63
CA THR A 86 -7.46 9.59 -3.08
C THR A 86 -8.86 9.12 -3.48
N LEU A 87 -9.40 8.11 -2.79
CA LEU A 87 -10.78 7.66 -3.04
C LEU A 87 -11.79 8.77 -2.73
N ALA A 88 -11.60 9.54 -1.66
CA ALA A 88 -12.46 10.68 -1.34
C ALA A 88 -12.46 11.73 -2.46
N GLY A 89 -11.28 12.03 -3.01
CA GLY A 89 -11.14 12.91 -4.18
C GLY A 89 -11.86 12.38 -5.41
N LEU A 90 -11.70 11.08 -5.70
CA LEU A 90 -12.36 10.42 -6.82
C LEU A 90 -13.89 10.44 -6.70
N ILE A 91 -14.44 10.09 -5.54
CA ILE A 91 -15.88 10.14 -5.28
C ILE A 91 -16.43 11.55 -5.45
N ASN A 92 -15.74 12.58 -4.95
CA ASN A 92 -16.18 13.96 -5.11
C ASN A 92 -16.08 14.44 -6.57
N GLY A 93 -15.04 14.04 -7.30
CA GLY A 93 -14.97 14.29 -8.74
C GLY A 93 -16.13 13.65 -9.52
N LEU A 94 -16.50 12.43 -9.18
CA LEU A 94 -17.63 11.75 -9.80
C LEU A 94 -18.98 12.40 -9.48
N LYS A 95 -19.17 12.95 -8.28
CA LYS A 95 -20.37 13.76 -7.96
C LYS A 95 -20.49 14.98 -8.86
N ILE A 96 -19.36 15.63 -9.18
CA ILE A 96 -19.36 16.81 -10.07
C ILE A 96 -19.70 16.42 -11.51
N THR A 97 -19.17 15.29 -11.98
CA THR A 97 -19.37 14.81 -13.38
C THR A 97 -20.67 14.01 -13.57
N GLY A 98 -21.35 13.65 -12.49
CA GLY A 98 -22.56 12.80 -12.52
C GLY A 98 -22.27 11.31 -12.79
N GLY A 99 -21.00 10.87 -12.67
CA GLY A 99 -20.61 9.48 -12.88
C GLY A 99 -20.79 8.61 -11.64
N GLN A 100 -20.77 7.29 -11.82
CA GLN A 100 -20.78 6.30 -10.74
C GLN A 100 -19.44 5.59 -10.67
N LEU A 101 -18.95 5.27 -9.46
CA LEU A 101 -17.65 4.65 -9.27
C LEU A 101 -17.60 3.26 -9.93
N ARG A 102 -18.64 2.47 -9.82
CA ARG A 102 -18.76 1.14 -10.42
C ARG A 102 -18.66 1.10 -11.95
N GLU A 103 -18.80 2.25 -12.62
CA GLU A 103 -18.73 2.37 -14.08
C GLU A 103 -17.34 2.80 -14.54
N GLN A 104 -16.46 3.16 -13.60
CA GLN A 104 -15.14 3.68 -13.93
C GLN A 104 -14.15 2.58 -14.25
N ARG A 105 -13.24 2.89 -15.17
CA ARG A 105 -12.04 2.10 -15.44
C ARG A 105 -10.84 2.86 -14.91
N VAL A 106 -10.07 2.22 -14.03
CA VAL A 106 -8.96 2.86 -13.32
C VAL A 106 -7.63 2.32 -13.81
N LEU A 107 -6.74 3.23 -14.17
CA LEU A 107 -5.38 2.92 -14.58
C LEU A 107 -4.40 3.50 -13.56
N PHE A 108 -3.55 2.67 -12.98
CA PHE A 108 -2.44 3.08 -12.13
C PHE A 108 -1.13 3.09 -12.92
N LEU A 109 -0.45 4.21 -12.90
CA LEU A 109 0.94 4.32 -13.34
C LEU A 109 1.84 4.19 -12.08
N GLY A 110 2.27 2.98 -11.81
CA GLY A 110 2.92 2.54 -10.60
C GLY A 110 2.10 1.47 -9.87
N ALA A 111 2.78 0.45 -9.35
CA ALA A 111 2.16 -0.68 -8.62
C ALA A 111 2.78 -0.85 -7.23
N GLY A 112 3.11 0.25 -6.56
CA GLY A 112 3.61 0.26 -5.19
C GLY A 112 2.50 0.04 -4.15
N SER A 113 2.88 0.09 -2.86
CA SER A 113 1.98 -0.13 -1.72
C SER A 113 0.76 0.79 -1.73
N ALA A 114 0.94 2.07 -2.04
CA ALA A 114 -0.15 3.05 -2.14
C ALA A 114 -1.16 2.70 -3.25
N ALA A 115 -0.67 2.33 -4.45
CA ALA A 115 -1.53 1.94 -5.56
C ALA A 115 -2.34 0.67 -5.23
N ILE A 116 -1.72 -0.31 -4.56
CA ILE A 116 -2.38 -1.54 -4.13
C ILE A 116 -3.43 -1.24 -3.06
N GLY A 117 -3.12 -0.42 -2.07
CA GLY A 117 -4.05 0.00 -1.04
C GLY A 117 -5.27 0.71 -1.61
N LEU A 118 -5.05 1.69 -2.50
CA LEU A 118 -6.12 2.39 -3.19
C LEU A 118 -6.95 1.47 -4.08
N ALA A 119 -6.34 0.56 -4.83
CA ALA A 119 -7.07 -0.38 -5.67
C ALA A 119 -7.98 -1.30 -4.85
N ASN A 120 -7.50 -1.83 -3.72
CA ASN A 120 -8.32 -2.62 -2.79
C ASN A 120 -9.50 -1.80 -2.25
N LEU A 121 -9.27 -0.54 -1.92
CA LEU A 121 -10.31 0.35 -1.41
C LEU A 121 -11.35 0.71 -2.48
N ILE A 122 -10.92 0.94 -3.73
CA ILE A 122 -11.82 1.15 -4.89
C ILE A 122 -12.69 -0.08 -5.13
N VAL A 123 -12.11 -1.29 -5.12
CA VAL A 123 -12.89 -2.55 -5.27
C VAL A 123 -13.94 -2.67 -4.17
N SER A 124 -13.58 -2.36 -2.92
CA SER A 124 -14.52 -2.38 -1.80
C SER A 124 -15.65 -1.36 -1.98
N ALA A 125 -15.32 -0.14 -2.42
CA ALA A 125 -16.30 0.92 -2.67
C ALA A 125 -17.23 0.59 -3.86
N MET A 126 -16.71 0.04 -4.95
CA MET A 126 -17.52 -0.48 -6.07
C MET A 126 -18.45 -1.61 -5.61
N GLY A 127 -17.98 -2.45 -4.67
CA GLY A 127 -18.80 -3.49 -4.05
C GLY A 127 -19.99 -2.94 -3.27
N GLN A 128 -19.83 -1.82 -2.59
CA GLN A 128 -20.92 -1.11 -1.91
C GLN A 128 -21.95 -0.54 -2.90
N GLU A 129 -21.54 -0.24 -4.13
CA GLU A 129 -22.43 0.13 -5.24
C GLU A 129 -23.02 -1.10 -5.98
N GLY A 130 -22.83 -2.30 -5.45
CA GLY A 130 -23.43 -3.56 -5.95
C GLY A 130 -22.61 -4.28 -7.01
N LEU A 131 -21.35 -3.91 -7.27
CA LEU A 131 -20.50 -4.61 -8.23
C LEU A 131 -19.81 -5.81 -7.57
N ALA A 132 -19.82 -6.98 -8.23
CA ALA A 132 -19.08 -8.14 -7.72
C ALA A 132 -17.56 -7.85 -7.66
N PRO A 133 -16.84 -8.28 -6.60
CA PRO A 133 -15.42 -7.96 -6.43
C PRO A 133 -14.54 -8.36 -7.61
N ASP A 134 -14.80 -9.49 -8.25
CA ASP A 134 -14.01 -9.94 -9.40
C ASP A 134 -14.24 -9.08 -10.63
N VAL A 135 -15.47 -8.59 -10.83
CA VAL A 135 -15.79 -7.63 -11.90
C VAL A 135 -15.14 -6.28 -11.61
N ALA A 136 -15.20 -5.80 -10.37
CA ALA A 136 -14.52 -4.57 -9.96
C ALA A 136 -13.00 -4.63 -10.21
N ARG A 137 -12.34 -5.74 -9.88
CA ARG A 137 -10.91 -5.94 -10.16
C ARG A 137 -10.60 -5.90 -11.67
N GLN A 138 -11.49 -6.38 -12.51
CA GLN A 138 -11.33 -6.33 -13.97
C GLN A 138 -11.35 -4.92 -14.54
N GLN A 139 -11.88 -3.94 -13.83
CA GLN A 139 -11.89 -2.53 -14.22
C GLN A 139 -10.60 -1.79 -13.82
N ILE A 140 -9.71 -2.43 -13.07
CA ILE A 140 -8.46 -1.84 -12.60
C ILE A 140 -7.27 -2.43 -13.37
N ARG A 141 -6.38 -1.55 -13.81
CA ARG A 141 -5.10 -1.89 -14.44
C ARG A 141 -3.96 -1.20 -13.72
N MET A 142 -2.82 -1.90 -13.62
CA MET A 142 -1.61 -1.35 -13.03
C MET A 142 -0.43 -1.54 -13.98
N PHE A 143 0.40 -0.52 -14.07
CA PHE A 143 1.68 -0.57 -14.75
C PHE A 143 2.81 -0.34 -13.75
N ASP A 144 3.92 -1.03 -13.92
CA ASP A 144 5.16 -0.74 -13.22
C ASP A 144 6.28 -0.38 -14.22
N THR A 145 7.49 -0.20 -13.73
CA THR A 145 8.67 0.15 -14.55
C THR A 145 8.98 -0.86 -15.66
N LYS A 146 8.38 -2.03 -15.61
CA LYS A 146 8.58 -3.12 -16.58
C LYS A 146 7.33 -3.41 -17.41
N GLY A 147 6.29 -2.61 -17.34
CA GLY A 147 5.06 -2.70 -18.13
C GLY A 147 3.84 -3.10 -17.31
N VAL A 148 2.81 -3.63 -18.00
CA VAL A 148 1.57 -4.05 -17.36
C VAL A 148 1.85 -5.15 -16.33
N CYS A 149 1.36 -4.95 -15.12
CA CYS A 149 1.45 -5.94 -14.08
C CYS A 149 0.56 -7.14 -14.42
N GLY A 150 1.15 -8.28 -14.71
CA GLY A 150 0.47 -9.53 -15.04
C GLY A 150 0.73 -10.63 -14.01
N GLU A 151 -0.08 -11.68 -14.03
CA GLU A 151 -0.05 -12.80 -13.07
C GLU A 151 1.35 -13.46 -12.93
N PHE A 152 2.13 -13.47 -13.99
CA PHE A 152 3.43 -14.12 -14.04
C PHE A 152 4.55 -13.37 -13.32
N ARG A 153 4.43 -12.05 -13.18
CA ARG A 153 5.51 -11.19 -12.71
C ARG A 153 5.51 -10.99 -11.20
N PHE A 154 4.32 -11.00 -10.63
CA PHE A 154 4.08 -10.68 -9.22
C PHE A 154 4.28 -11.82 -8.23
N ARG A 155 4.29 -13.06 -8.70
CA ARG A 155 4.60 -14.21 -7.84
C ARG A 155 6.00 -14.14 -7.22
N ARG A 156 6.89 -13.32 -7.79
CA ARG A 156 8.31 -13.30 -7.40
C ARG A 156 8.69 -12.17 -6.44
N GLU A 157 7.98 -11.05 -6.44
CA GLU A 157 8.44 -9.83 -5.75
C GLU A 157 7.51 -9.28 -4.65
N LEU A 158 6.19 -9.51 -4.68
CA LEU A 158 5.24 -8.84 -3.77
C LEU A 158 4.08 -9.70 -3.24
N GLY A 159 4.15 -11.02 -3.35
CA GLY A 159 3.16 -11.92 -2.75
C GLY A 159 1.77 -11.94 -3.42
N SER A 160 0.83 -12.63 -2.79
CA SER A 160 -0.47 -13.03 -3.35
C SER A 160 -1.47 -11.91 -3.63
N GLU A 161 -1.28 -10.71 -3.09
CA GLU A 161 -2.30 -9.65 -3.21
C GLU A 161 -2.34 -9.01 -4.60
N ILE A 162 -1.21 -8.83 -5.24
CA ILE A 162 -1.15 -8.20 -6.58
C ILE A 162 -1.63 -9.15 -7.67
N SER A 163 -1.46 -10.45 -7.51
CA SER A 163 -1.97 -11.43 -8.47
C SER A 163 -3.48 -11.32 -8.69
N ARG A 164 -4.21 -10.79 -7.71
CA ARG A 164 -5.68 -10.64 -7.79
C ARG A 164 -6.15 -9.56 -8.78
N TYR A 165 -5.30 -8.58 -9.11
CA TYR A 165 -5.65 -7.51 -10.07
C TYR A 165 -5.27 -7.86 -11.51
N ASN A 166 -4.51 -8.91 -11.75
CA ASN A 166 -3.81 -9.16 -13.00
C ASN A 166 -4.35 -10.32 -13.85
N ALA A 167 -5.44 -10.95 -13.46
CA ALA A 167 -6.07 -12.02 -14.23
C ALA A 167 -6.53 -11.62 -15.66
N VAL A 168 -6.34 -10.34 -16.03
CA VAL A 168 -6.86 -9.78 -17.30
C VAL A 168 -5.77 -9.33 -18.27
N ALA A 169 -4.49 -9.45 -17.93
CA ALA A 169 -3.39 -9.07 -18.83
C ALA A 169 -3.26 -9.95 -20.10
N LYS A 170 -4.14 -10.93 -20.30
CA LYS A 170 -4.14 -11.77 -21.52
C LYS A 170 -4.55 -11.06 -22.80
N TYR A 171 -5.01 -9.81 -22.75
CA TYR A 171 -5.60 -9.14 -23.91
C TYR A 171 -4.84 -7.93 -24.46
N THR A 172 -3.65 -7.60 -23.96
CA THR A 172 -2.89 -6.41 -24.39
C THR A 172 -1.61 -6.71 -25.17
N THR A 173 -1.41 -7.92 -25.67
CA THR A 173 -0.29 -8.23 -26.58
C THR A 173 -0.64 -8.20 -28.06
N GLN A 174 -1.77 -7.57 -28.41
CA GLN A 174 -2.13 -7.31 -29.82
C GLN A 174 -2.52 -5.84 -29.98
N VAL A 175 -1.54 -4.96 -30.01
CA VAL A 175 -1.53 -3.71 -30.80
C VAL A 175 -0.07 -3.42 -31.10
#